data_e1bf989b75db44c861608348442fac2c
#
_entry.id   e1bf989b75db44c861608348442fac2c
#
_cell.length_a   1.000
_cell.length_b   1.000
_cell.length_c   1.000
_cell.angle_alpha   90.00
_cell.angle_beta   90.00
_cell.angle_gamma   90.00
#
_symmetry.space_group_name_H-M   'P 1'
#
loop_
_entity.id
_entity.type
_entity.pdbx_description
1 polymer ?
#
loop_
_entity_poly.entity_id
_entity_poly.type
_entity_poly.pdbx_seq_one_letter_code
_entity_poly.pdbx_strand_id
1 'polypeptide(L)'
;MCNKINITPKLTIEGEDRTLGAVLLGAPYSRKRESVMLPMIQQDIQSKPMMGVAVFDTDGIPTQAAARCARESGRPYVLLDPRMEWCPFFNPLIGDENEVFEDLRTVVSEYLPDLSPSLRALNESLLSNAIKVLKRLDKAEGVNGRYATFINMNTVLQNPSQDGRKLVIRFGQLKGETDAEQKENSDIASWFINEYYAERSKPFEQTACLRLLLGKLISEPHLRTVLNPDFDKGQVSEVDFDRLVSDNCIICVSAAKPTLGSLSRFFGLLALLKYRRPMLRMGEPRRARVLYVDEFQEFAAPELVDLFTYAYRSKLAATISLQSW
;
A
#
# COMPACT_ATOMS: atom_id res chain seq x y z
N MET A 1 -25.03 -8.62 -5.54
CA MET A 1 -24.81 -7.92 -6.81
C MET A 1 -24.55 -6.46 -6.50
N CYS A 2 -23.82 -5.76 -7.38
CA CYS A 2 -23.73 -4.31 -7.32
C CYS A 2 -25.09 -3.67 -7.65
N ASN A 3 -25.32 -2.45 -7.17
CA ASN A 3 -26.50 -1.69 -7.59
C ASN A 3 -26.28 -1.17 -9.02
N LYS A 4 -27.37 -0.97 -9.75
CA LYS A 4 -27.30 -0.27 -11.03
C LYS A 4 -26.87 1.17 -10.84
N ILE A 5 -26.24 1.75 -11.83
CA ILE A 5 -25.76 3.13 -11.80
C ILE A 5 -26.19 3.91 -13.03
N ASN A 6 -26.64 5.13 -12.83
CA ASN A 6 -27.03 6.02 -13.92
C ASN A 6 -25.84 6.92 -14.29
N ILE A 7 -25.32 6.76 -15.49
CA ILE A 7 -24.25 7.61 -16.05
C ILE A 7 -24.84 8.91 -16.58
N THR A 8 -25.92 8.77 -17.34
CA THR A 8 -26.74 9.88 -17.87
C THR A 8 -28.22 9.51 -17.74
N PRO A 9 -29.17 10.43 -17.98
CA PRO A 9 -30.59 10.09 -18.03
C PRO A 9 -30.96 8.99 -19.05
N LYS A 10 -30.08 8.72 -20.02
CA LYS A 10 -30.28 7.74 -21.08
C LYS A 10 -29.33 6.53 -21.00
N LEU A 11 -28.32 6.55 -20.14
CA LEU A 11 -27.34 5.52 -20.04
C LEU A 11 -27.26 5.01 -18.59
N THR A 12 -27.62 3.76 -18.40
CA THR A 12 -27.55 3.04 -17.14
C THR A 12 -26.68 1.81 -17.33
N ILE A 13 -25.86 1.48 -16.33
CA ILE A 13 -25.12 0.22 -16.27
C ILE A 13 -25.78 -0.64 -15.20
N GLU A 14 -26.22 -1.83 -15.54
CA GLU A 14 -26.84 -2.77 -14.62
C GLU A 14 -25.78 -3.33 -13.62
N GLY A 15 -26.27 -3.77 -12.47
CA GLY A 15 -25.37 -4.16 -11.37
C GLY A 15 -24.48 -5.35 -11.70
N GLU A 16 -24.94 -6.28 -12.55
CA GLU A 16 -24.14 -7.42 -12.98
C GLU A 16 -23.03 -7.01 -13.94
N ASP A 17 -23.33 -6.14 -14.89
CA ASP A 17 -22.37 -5.65 -15.88
C ASP A 17 -21.23 -4.86 -15.23
N ARG A 18 -21.47 -4.24 -14.10
CA ARG A 18 -20.44 -3.49 -13.35
C ARG A 18 -19.29 -4.36 -12.88
N THR A 19 -19.52 -5.66 -12.62
CA THR A 19 -18.47 -6.60 -12.21
C THR A 19 -17.54 -6.99 -13.37
N LEU A 20 -17.89 -6.65 -14.60
CA LEU A 20 -17.00 -6.81 -15.76
C LEU A 20 -15.92 -5.72 -15.82
N GLY A 21 -16.05 -4.69 -14.97
CA GLY A 21 -15.17 -3.53 -14.96
C GLY A 21 -15.59 -2.43 -15.94
N ALA A 22 -15.20 -1.21 -15.65
CA ALA A 22 -15.43 -0.05 -16.51
C ALA A 22 -14.16 0.77 -16.66
N VAL A 23 -13.91 1.25 -17.89
CA VAL A 23 -12.79 2.13 -18.20
C VAL A 23 -13.34 3.47 -18.70
N LEU A 24 -12.98 4.54 -18.00
CA LEU A 24 -13.27 5.92 -18.39
C LEU A 24 -12.08 6.51 -19.13
N LEU A 25 -12.12 6.52 -20.44
CA LEU A 25 -11.07 7.08 -21.27
C LEU A 25 -11.44 8.50 -21.73
N GLY A 26 -10.52 9.43 -21.58
CA GLY A 26 -10.72 10.79 -22.05
C GLY A 26 -9.49 11.66 -21.84
N ALA A 27 -9.22 12.54 -22.79
CA ALA A 27 -8.13 13.49 -22.73
C ALA A 27 -8.16 14.33 -21.42
N PRO A 28 -7.06 14.97 -21.04
CA PRO A 28 -7.07 16.00 -20.02
C PRO A 28 -8.18 17.04 -20.31
N TYR A 29 -8.83 17.54 -19.27
CA TYR A 29 -9.94 18.51 -19.36
C TYR A 29 -11.23 18.00 -20.04
N SER A 30 -11.36 16.71 -20.36
CA SER A 30 -12.60 16.12 -20.91
C SER A 30 -13.78 16.10 -19.92
N ARG A 31 -13.54 16.51 -18.67
CA ARG A 31 -14.51 16.47 -17.57
C ARG A 31 -15.03 15.07 -17.23
N LYS A 32 -14.30 14.00 -17.64
CA LYS A 32 -14.69 12.60 -17.32
C LYS A 32 -14.87 12.37 -15.82
N ARG A 33 -14.05 13.06 -15.02
CA ARG A 33 -14.12 12.99 -13.55
C ARG A 33 -15.41 13.60 -13.02
N GLU A 34 -15.67 14.87 -13.36
CA GLU A 34 -16.81 15.63 -12.84
C GLU A 34 -18.14 15.12 -13.40
N SER A 35 -18.16 14.73 -14.69
CA SER A 35 -19.39 14.36 -15.36
C SER A 35 -19.77 12.89 -15.19
N VAL A 36 -18.82 12.01 -14.88
CA VAL A 36 -19.05 10.56 -14.81
C VAL A 36 -18.62 9.98 -13.47
N MET A 37 -17.33 10.06 -13.12
CA MET A 37 -16.78 9.34 -11.97
C MET A 37 -17.35 9.86 -10.64
N LEU A 38 -17.36 11.15 -10.38
CA LEU A 38 -17.90 11.72 -9.14
C LEU A 38 -19.39 11.43 -8.95
N PRO A 39 -20.28 11.58 -9.96
CA PRO A 39 -21.67 11.15 -9.84
C PRO A 39 -21.83 9.65 -9.55
N MET A 40 -20.99 8.79 -10.14
CA MET A 40 -21.00 7.35 -9.85
C MET A 40 -20.62 7.07 -8.39
N ILE A 41 -19.52 7.66 -7.91
CA ILE A 41 -19.07 7.54 -6.53
C ILE A 41 -20.17 7.96 -5.56
N GLN A 42 -20.81 9.10 -5.80
CA GLN A 42 -21.89 9.62 -4.96
C GLN A 42 -23.09 8.66 -4.91
N GLN A 43 -23.54 8.15 -6.07
CA GLN A 43 -24.64 7.17 -6.14
C GLN A 43 -24.32 5.91 -5.35
N ASP A 44 -23.08 5.39 -5.43
CA ASP A 44 -22.68 4.18 -4.74
C ASP A 44 -22.59 4.37 -3.22
N ILE A 45 -22.07 5.51 -2.77
CA ILE A 45 -22.01 5.83 -1.34
C ILE A 45 -23.42 5.93 -0.74
N GLN A 46 -24.37 6.53 -1.47
CA GLN A 46 -25.76 6.73 -1.04
C GLN A 46 -26.67 5.53 -1.29
N SER A 47 -26.19 4.51 -2.00
CA SER A 47 -26.98 3.37 -2.46
C SER A 47 -27.54 2.50 -1.33
N LYS A 48 -28.67 1.86 -1.61
CA LYS A 48 -29.26 0.82 -0.74
C LYS A 48 -29.56 -0.43 -1.57
N PRO A 49 -29.08 -1.62 -1.15
CA PRO A 49 -28.29 -1.89 0.06
C PRO A 49 -26.89 -1.23 -0.02
N MET A 50 -26.34 -0.88 1.15
CA MET A 50 -25.02 -0.24 1.24
C MET A 50 -23.92 -1.14 0.68
N MET A 51 -23.15 -0.63 -0.26
CA MET A 51 -21.94 -1.28 -0.79
C MET A 51 -20.67 -0.71 -0.14
N GLY A 52 -19.59 -1.48 -0.11
CA GLY A 52 -18.26 -0.94 0.18
C GLY A 52 -17.79 -0.11 -1.01
N VAL A 53 -17.18 1.04 -0.75
CA VAL A 53 -16.63 1.89 -1.81
C VAL A 53 -15.19 2.23 -1.45
N ALA A 54 -14.28 2.04 -2.41
CA ALA A 54 -12.90 2.48 -2.31
C ALA A 54 -12.60 3.44 -3.46
N VAL A 55 -11.94 4.55 -3.15
CA VAL A 55 -11.57 5.59 -4.12
C VAL A 55 -10.09 5.88 -3.96
N PHE A 56 -9.35 5.73 -5.05
CA PHE A 56 -7.94 6.07 -5.15
C PHE A 56 -7.76 7.16 -6.18
N ASP A 57 -7.01 8.20 -5.86
CA ASP A 57 -6.72 9.29 -6.77
C ASP A 57 -5.29 9.85 -6.60
N THR A 58 -4.93 10.79 -7.46
CA THR A 58 -3.60 11.41 -7.45
C THR A 58 -3.57 12.82 -6.89
N ASP A 59 -4.70 13.51 -6.81
CA ASP A 59 -4.76 14.94 -6.46
C ASP A 59 -5.67 15.27 -5.26
N GLY A 60 -6.47 14.31 -4.81
CA GLY A 60 -7.36 14.44 -3.67
C GLY A 60 -8.78 14.90 -4.00
N ILE A 61 -9.11 15.20 -5.27
CA ILE A 61 -10.44 15.70 -5.62
C ILE A 61 -11.51 14.61 -5.49
N PRO A 62 -11.40 13.43 -6.11
CA PRO A 62 -12.34 12.33 -5.91
C PRO A 62 -12.43 11.82 -4.47
N THR A 63 -11.29 11.66 -3.80
CA THR A 63 -11.25 11.14 -2.44
C THR A 63 -11.89 12.08 -1.42
N GLN A 64 -11.64 13.39 -1.52
CA GLN A 64 -12.29 14.38 -0.65
C GLN A 64 -13.81 14.48 -0.92
N ALA A 65 -14.22 14.39 -2.19
CA ALA A 65 -15.64 14.36 -2.54
C ALA A 65 -16.33 13.11 -1.97
N ALA A 66 -15.68 11.93 -2.07
CA ALA A 66 -16.17 10.69 -1.50
C ALA A 66 -16.28 10.76 0.02
N ALA A 67 -15.24 11.25 0.71
CA ALA A 67 -15.22 11.41 2.16
C ALA A 67 -16.32 12.38 2.64
N ARG A 68 -16.54 13.48 1.92
CA ARG A 68 -17.64 14.42 2.21
C ARG A 68 -19.00 13.74 2.06
N CYS A 69 -19.23 13.05 0.94
CA CYS A 69 -20.48 12.34 0.68
C CYS A 69 -20.72 11.23 1.74
N ALA A 70 -19.69 10.50 2.16
CA ALA A 70 -19.78 9.50 3.21
C ALA A 70 -20.22 10.13 4.55
N ARG A 71 -19.60 11.24 4.93
CA ARG A 71 -19.94 11.98 6.14
C ARG A 71 -21.40 12.47 6.12
N GLU A 72 -21.83 13.07 5.01
CA GLU A 72 -23.20 13.56 4.83
C GLU A 72 -24.25 12.43 4.85
N SER A 73 -23.84 11.24 4.40
CA SER A 73 -24.67 10.04 4.40
C SER A 73 -24.61 9.24 5.71
N GLY A 74 -23.86 9.71 6.72
CA GLY A 74 -23.67 9.03 8.00
C GLY A 74 -22.94 7.69 7.88
N ARG A 75 -22.08 7.49 6.86
CA ARG A 75 -21.31 6.27 6.64
C ARG A 75 -19.93 6.37 7.24
N PRO A 76 -19.41 5.27 7.85
CA PRO A 76 -18.03 5.24 8.30
C PRO A 76 -17.09 5.38 7.10
N TYR A 77 -16.06 6.18 7.26
CA TYR A 77 -15.05 6.39 6.22
C TYR A 77 -13.67 6.60 6.80
N VAL A 78 -12.65 6.33 5.99
CA VAL A 78 -11.26 6.72 6.20
C VAL A 78 -10.80 7.57 5.02
N LEU A 79 -10.09 8.66 5.32
CA LEU A 79 -9.42 9.49 4.32
C LEU A 79 -7.92 9.49 4.60
N LEU A 80 -7.19 8.75 3.78
CA LEU A 80 -5.72 8.66 3.82
C LEU A 80 -5.15 9.61 2.76
N ASP A 81 -4.87 10.83 3.17
CA ASP A 81 -4.25 11.87 2.36
C ASP A 81 -3.08 12.49 3.15
N PRO A 82 -1.83 12.20 2.79
CA PRO A 82 -0.65 12.64 3.55
C PRO A 82 -0.51 14.15 3.73
N ARG A 83 -1.22 14.95 2.93
CA ARG A 83 -1.20 16.42 3.05
C ARG A 83 -2.02 16.93 4.24
N MET A 84 -2.91 16.10 4.77
CA MET A 84 -3.79 16.51 5.86
C MET A 84 -3.07 16.45 7.19
N GLU A 85 -3.26 17.46 8.02
CA GLU A 85 -2.72 17.52 9.38
C GLU A 85 -3.17 16.31 10.24
N TRP A 86 -4.40 15.85 10.02
CA TRP A 86 -5.03 14.73 10.72
C TRP A 86 -5.13 13.47 9.84
N CYS A 87 -4.08 13.21 9.04
CA CYS A 87 -4.01 11.98 8.29
C CYS A 87 -3.83 10.79 9.25
N PRO A 88 -4.65 9.74 9.14
CA PRO A 88 -4.47 8.56 9.98
C PRO A 88 -3.13 7.88 9.70
N PHE A 89 -2.51 7.32 10.72
CA PHE A 89 -1.27 6.56 10.57
C PHE A 89 -1.51 5.29 9.75
N PHE A 90 -0.65 5.07 8.80
CA PHE A 90 -0.64 3.89 7.95
C PHE A 90 0.75 3.27 7.91
N ASN A 91 0.98 2.23 8.68
CA ASN A 91 2.23 1.46 8.62
C ASN A 91 2.05 0.24 7.70
N PRO A 92 2.56 0.27 6.47
CA PRO A 92 2.40 -0.83 5.52
C PRO A 92 3.28 -2.05 5.83
N LEU A 93 4.20 -1.96 6.79
CA LEU A 93 5.03 -3.09 7.23
C LEU A 93 4.30 -4.00 8.24
N ILE A 94 3.07 -3.65 8.64
CA ILE A 94 2.20 -4.51 9.43
C ILE A 94 1.54 -5.58 8.54
N GLY A 95 1.33 -6.77 9.09
CA GLY A 95 0.72 -7.91 8.40
C GLY A 95 1.67 -9.11 8.26
N ASP A 96 1.37 -10.05 7.37
CA ASP A 96 2.23 -11.21 7.10
C ASP A 96 3.58 -10.81 6.50
N GLU A 97 4.64 -11.53 6.87
CA GLU A 97 6.03 -11.23 6.45
C GLU A 97 6.20 -11.32 4.94
N ASN A 98 5.64 -12.37 4.32
CA ASN A 98 5.76 -12.58 2.88
C ASN A 98 4.90 -11.59 2.10
N GLU A 99 3.69 -11.28 2.59
CA GLU A 99 2.82 -10.28 1.97
C GLU A 99 3.45 -8.89 1.98
N VAL A 100 4.07 -8.49 3.09
CA VAL A 100 4.81 -7.22 3.19
C VAL A 100 5.97 -7.18 2.21
N PHE A 101 6.72 -8.30 2.10
CA PHE A 101 7.82 -8.40 1.16
C PHE A 101 7.34 -8.27 -0.30
N GLU A 102 6.29 -9.00 -0.70
CA GLU A 102 5.77 -8.96 -2.07
C GLU A 102 5.24 -7.56 -2.45
N ASP A 103 4.50 -6.90 -1.54
CA ASP A 103 4.02 -5.55 -1.78
C ASP A 103 5.17 -4.55 -1.95
N LEU A 104 6.17 -4.60 -1.08
CA LEU A 104 7.33 -3.71 -1.18
C LEU A 104 8.22 -4.05 -2.37
N ARG A 105 8.43 -5.32 -2.69
CA ARG A 105 9.16 -5.75 -3.88
C ARG A 105 8.55 -5.14 -5.14
N THR A 106 7.22 -5.25 -5.27
CA THR A 106 6.49 -4.66 -6.40
C THR A 106 6.73 -3.16 -6.48
N VAL A 107 6.51 -2.43 -5.38
CA VAL A 107 6.67 -0.97 -5.39
C VAL A 107 8.12 -0.56 -5.65
N VAL A 108 9.09 -1.23 -5.03
CA VAL A 108 10.52 -0.93 -5.21
C VAL A 108 10.95 -1.20 -6.65
N SER A 109 10.45 -2.27 -7.29
CA SER A 109 10.80 -2.59 -8.69
C SER A 109 10.41 -1.49 -9.67
N GLU A 110 9.33 -0.75 -9.40
CA GLU A 110 8.90 0.39 -10.21
C GLU A 110 9.88 1.59 -10.15
N TYR A 111 10.70 1.65 -9.09
CA TYR A 111 11.71 2.68 -8.92
C TYR A 111 13.12 2.25 -9.35
N LEU A 112 13.31 0.96 -9.55
CA LEU A 112 14.57 0.35 -9.89
C LEU A 112 14.45 -0.55 -11.15
N PRO A 113 13.85 -0.06 -12.26
CA PRO A 113 13.52 -0.90 -13.41
C PRO A 113 14.73 -1.43 -14.14
N ASP A 114 15.84 -0.66 -14.20
CA ASP A 114 17.02 -0.93 -15.03
C ASP A 114 18.10 -1.77 -14.33
N LEU A 115 17.78 -2.42 -13.24
CA LEU A 115 18.73 -3.30 -12.56
C LEU A 115 18.95 -4.60 -13.34
N SER A 116 20.23 -5.01 -13.45
CA SER A 116 20.56 -6.36 -13.94
C SER A 116 19.90 -7.42 -13.04
N PRO A 117 19.64 -8.64 -13.57
CA PRO A 117 18.99 -9.70 -12.77
C PRO A 117 19.70 -10.00 -11.45
N SER A 118 21.03 -9.98 -11.43
CA SER A 118 21.83 -10.21 -10.22
C SER A 118 21.70 -9.08 -9.19
N LEU A 119 21.69 -7.82 -9.64
CA LEU A 119 21.48 -6.67 -8.75
C LEU A 119 20.04 -6.62 -8.23
N ARG A 120 19.07 -6.99 -9.05
CA ARG A 120 17.68 -7.11 -8.62
C ARG A 120 17.56 -8.14 -7.53
N ALA A 121 18.06 -9.36 -7.73
CA ALA A 121 18.04 -10.42 -6.73
C ALA A 121 18.73 -10.02 -5.42
N LEU A 122 19.84 -9.27 -5.49
CA LEU A 122 20.53 -8.77 -4.30
C LEU A 122 19.67 -7.74 -3.54
N ASN A 123 19.03 -6.80 -4.23
CA ASN A 123 18.15 -5.80 -3.59
C ASN A 123 16.89 -6.46 -2.98
N GLU A 124 16.30 -7.44 -3.66
CA GLU A 124 15.18 -8.22 -3.14
C GLU A 124 15.57 -9.03 -1.90
N SER A 125 16.73 -9.70 -1.93
CA SER A 125 17.26 -10.42 -0.77
C SER A 125 17.51 -9.48 0.42
N LEU A 126 18.12 -8.33 0.19
CA LEU A 126 18.36 -7.33 1.22
C LEU A 126 17.04 -6.82 1.82
N LEU A 127 16.04 -6.51 0.98
CA LEU A 127 14.72 -6.08 1.40
C LEU A 127 14.03 -7.14 2.25
N SER A 128 14.03 -8.41 1.79
CA SER A 128 13.49 -9.56 2.52
C SER A 128 14.16 -9.71 3.89
N ASN A 129 15.49 -9.70 3.93
CA ASN A 129 16.23 -9.84 5.17
C ASN A 129 15.94 -8.69 6.16
N ALA A 130 15.85 -7.45 5.68
CA ALA A 130 15.50 -6.32 6.54
C ALA A 130 14.08 -6.45 7.12
N ILE A 131 13.11 -6.89 6.31
CA ILE A 131 11.74 -7.16 6.77
C ILE A 131 11.75 -8.23 7.86
N LYS A 132 12.44 -9.35 7.66
CA LYS A 132 12.57 -10.45 8.64
C LYS A 132 13.16 -9.95 9.96
N VAL A 133 14.25 -9.18 9.90
CA VAL A 133 14.87 -8.59 11.11
C VAL A 133 13.84 -7.82 11.91
N LEU A 134 13.12 -6.90 11.28
CA LEU A 134 12.21 -5.99 11.97
C LEU A 134 10.93 -6.68 12.47
N LYS A 135 10.33 -7.51 11.64
CA LYS A 135 9.06 -8.17 11.99
C LYS A 135 9.24 -9.28 13.04
N ARG A 136 10.35 -10.02 12.99
CA ARG A 136 10.61 -11.04 14.00
C ARG A 136 11.02 -10.42 15.35
N LEU A 137 11.61 -9.23 15.36
CA LEU A 137 11.79 -8.46 16.59
C LEU A 137 10.43 -8.01 17.17
N ASP A 138 9.52 -7.50 16.36
CA ASP A 138 8.16 -7.16 16.80
C ASP A 138 7.45 -8.39 17.41
N LYS A 139 7.51 -9.54 16.70
CA LYS A 139 6.89 -10.80 17.14
C LYS A 139 7.47 -11.28 18.47
N ALA A 140 8.79 -11.21 18.64
CA ALA A 140 9.46 -11.66 19.86
C ALA A 140 9.10 -10.82 21.10
N GLU A 141 8.74 -9.54 20.91
CA GLU A 141 8.26 -8.67 21.99
C GLU A 141 6.74 -8.66 22.14
N GLY A 142 6.00 -9.36 21.27
CA GLY A 142 4.54 -9.35 21.29
C GLY A 142 3.95 -7.99 20.91
N VAL A 143 4.67 -7.21 20.12
CA VAL A 143 4.25 -5.88 19.64
C VAL A 143 4.03 -5.89 18.13
N ASN A 144 3.46 -4.82 17.60
CA ASN A 144 3.19 -4.72 16.17
C ASN A 144 3.51 -3.30 15.69
N GLY A 145 4.57 -3.17 14.89
CA GLY A 145 4.99 -1.90 14.30
C GLY A 145 5.89 -1.03 15.20
N ARG A 146 6.49 -1.59 16.24
CA ARG A 146 7.55 -0.93 17.01
C ARG A 146 8.87 -0.94 16.25
N TYR A 147 9.25 -2.11 15.74
CA TYR A 147 10.47 -2.27 14.95
C TYR A 147 10.19 -2.20 13.45
N ALA A 148 9.11 -2.79 12.98
CA ALA A 148 8.73 -2.81 11.58
C ALA A 148 8.23 -1.43 11.11
N THR A 149 9.17 -0.50 10.88
CA THR A 149 8.94 0.85 10.33
C THR A 149 9.97 1.14 9.24
N PHE A 150 9.66 2.06 8.31
CA PHE A 150 10.64 2.49 7.29
C PHE A 150 11.85 3.20 7.90
N ILE A 151 11.68 3.88 9.03
CA ILE A 151 12.78 4.50 9.75
C ILE A 151 13.77 3.43 10.23
N ASN A 152 13.28 2.39 10.89
CA ASN A 152 14.12 1.30 11.35
C ASN A 152 14.68 0.47 10.19
N MET A 153 13.91 0.27 9.12
CA MET A 153 14.41 -0.36 7.90
C MET A 153 15.60 0.42 7.33
N ASN A 154 15.47 1.73 7.19
CA ASN A 154 16.58 2.56 6.75
C ASN A 154 17.76 2.48 7.71
N THR A 155 17.53 2.44 9.03
CA THR A 155 18.57 2.29 10.06
C THR A 155 19.35 0.97 9.90
N VAL A 156 18.64 -0.13 9.65
CA VAL A 156 19.27 -1.46 9.39
C VAL A 156 20.09 -1.43 8.10
N LEU A 157 19.60 -0.73 7.07
CA LEU A 157 20.28 -0.70 5.77
C LEU A 157 21.43 0.30 5.68
N GLN A 158 21.58 1.23 6.63
CA GLN A 158 22.70 2.16 6.66
C GLN A 158 23.91 1.55 7.40
N ASN A 159 25.07 1.61 6.79
CA ASN A 159 26.35 1.23 7.41
C ASN A 159 27.19 2.51 7.60
N PRO A 160 27.81 2.76 8.72
CA PRO A 160 27.96 1.93 9.95
C PRO A 160 27.00 2.33 11.08
N SER A 161 25.71 2.30 10.87
CA SER A 161 24.73 2.59 11.91
C SER A 161 24.90 1.64 13.12
N GLN A 162 25.32 2.19 14.25
CA GLN A 162 25.43 1.41 15.48
C GLN A 162 24.07 0.81 15.90
N ASP A 163 22.99 1.56 15.70
CA ASP A 163 21.65 1.13 16.09
C ASP A 163 21.11 0.04 15.15
N GLY A 164 21.38 0.14 13.85
CA GLY A 164 21.05 -0.93 12.91
C GLY A 164 21.79 -2.23 13.25
N ARG A 165 23.08 -2.12 13.61
CA ARG A 165 23.89 -3.28 14.04
C ARG A 165 23.36 -3.91 15.33
N LYS A 166 22.91 -3.12 16.31
CA LYS A 166 22.27 -3.63 17.53
C LYS A 166 21.00 -4.42 17.23
N LEU A 167 20.14 -3.90 16.33
CA LEU A 167 18.91 -4.60 15.91
C LEU A 167 19.23 -5.95 15.27
N VAL A 168 20.22 -6.00 14.37
CA VAL A 168 20.64 -7.23 13.69
C VAL A 168 21.23 -8.24 14.68
N ILE A 169 22.10 -7.81 15.60
CA ILE A 169 22.67 -8.70 16.62
C ILE A 169 21.56 -9.29 17.49
N ARG A 170 20.63 -8.47 17.95
CA ARG A 170 19.49 -8.91 18.74
C ARG A 170 18.60 -9.90 17.99
N PHE A 171 18.33 -9.64 16.72
CA PHE A 171 17.59 -10.53 15.84
C PHE A 171 18.27 -11.91 15.72
N GLY A 172 19.60 -11.96 15.53
CA GLY A 172 20.35 -13.21 15.45
C GLY A 172 20.32 -14.06 16.73
N GLN A 173 19.96 -13.45 17.86
CA GLN A 173 19.82 -14.12 19.15
C GLN A 173 18.38 -14.58 19.46
N LEU A 174 17.41 -14.25 18.59
CA LEU A 174 16.01 -14.68 18.76
C LEU A 174 15.92 -16.20 18.68
N LYS A 175 15.15 -16.77 19.57
CA LYS A 175 14.72 -18.18 19.43
C LYS A 175 13.69 -18.25 18.32
N GLY A 176 13.95 -19.07 17.30
CA GLY A 176 12.97 -19.38 16.27
C GLY A 176 11.86 -20.30 16.80
N GLU A 177 10.70 -20.29 16.16
CA GLU A 177 9.63 -21.27 16.42
C GLU A 177 10.04 -22.68 15.98
N THR A 178 10.98 -22.77 15.05
CA THR A 178 11.59 -24.01 14.57
C THR A 178 13.11 -23.87 14.51
N ASP A 179 13.84 -24.99 14.49
CA ASP A 179 15.29 -25.01 14.31
C ASP A 179 15.69 -24.37 12.97
N ALA A 180 14.85 -24.51 11.93
CA ALA A 180 15.07 -23.89 10.63
C ALA A 180 15.00 -22.36 10.71
N GLU A 181 13.99 -21.82 11.40
CA GLU A 181 13.86 -20.37 11.62
C GLU A 181 15.00 -19.82 12.47
N GLN A 182 15.39 -20.57 13.53
CA GLN A 182 16.54 -20.21 14.37
C GLN A 182 17.82 -20.10 13.54
N LYS A 183 18.06 -21.09 12.66
CA LYS A 183 19.21 -21.10 11.77
C LYS A 183 19.15 -19.93 10.79
N GLU A 184 18.00 -19.70 10.15
CA GLU A 184 17.80 -18.58 9.24
C GLU A 184 18.10 -17.24 9.91
N ASN A 185 17.61 -17.00 11.14
CA ASN A 185 17.91 -15.79 11.90
C ASN A 185 19.42 -15.60 12.11
N SER A 186 20.12 -16.67 12.47
CA SER A 186 21.57 -16.65 12.65
C SER A 186 22.32 -16.37 11.35
N ASP A 187 21.91 -17.01 10.25
CA ASP A 187 22.54 -16.87 8.94
C ASP A 187 22.36 -15.44 8.40
N ILE A 188 21.15 -14.87 8.50
CA ILE A 188 20.85 -13.48 8.11
C ILE A 188 21.68 -12.50 8.96
N ALA A 189 21.72 -12.67 10.27
CA ALA A 189 22.49 -11.80 11.14
C ALA A 189 23.99 -11.87 10.82
N SER A 190 24.52 -13.08 10.59
CA SER A 190 25.91 -13.30 10.20
C SER A 190 26.23 -12.61 8.87
N TRP A 191 25.36 -12.73 7.88
CA TRP A 191 25.52 -12.06 6.59
C TRP A 191 25.57 -10.53 6.74
N PHE A 192 24.63 -9.94 7.51
CA PHE A 192 24.66 -8.50 7.78
C PHE A 192 25.96 -8.06 8.43
N ILE A 193 26.42 -8.78 9.46
CA ILE A 193 27.58 -8.38 10.26
C ILE A 193 28.88 -8.56 9.49
N ASN A 194 29.05 -9.69 8.80
CA ASN A 194 30.32 -10.09 8.21
C ASN A 194 30.49 -9.66 6.75
N GLU A 195 29.38 -9.44 6.03
CA GLU A 195 29.41 -9.09 4.61
C GLU A 195 28.85 -7.71 4.34
N TYR A 196 27.61 -7.45 4.77
CA TYR A 196 26.93 -6.20 4.45
C TYR A 196 27.52 -4.99 5.20
N TYR A 197 27.87 -5.16 6.47
CA TYR A 197 28.49 -4.11 7.28
C TYR A 197 30.03 -4.14 7.26
N ALA A 198 30.64 -4.95 6.41
CA ALA A 198 32.09 -4.95 6.23
C ALA A 198 32.60 -3.61 5.69
N GLU A 199 33.85 -3.25 5.98
CA GLU A 199 34.47 -1.95 5.62
C GLU A 199 34.45 -1.66 4.10
N ARG A 200 34.59 -2.71 3.27
CA ARG A 200 34.54 -2.61 1.79
C ARG A 200 33.49 -3.55 1.23
N SER A 201 32.26 -3.39 1.71
CA SER A 201 31.14 -4.26 1.35
C SER A 201 30.64 -3.99 -0.08
N LYS A 202 30.87 -4.95 -0.98
CA LYS A 202 30.26 -4.92 -2.33
C LYS A 202 28.73 -4.94 -2.26
N PRO A 203 28.07 -5.80 -1.44
CA PRO A 203 26.62 -5.76 -1.27
C PRO A 203 26.11 -4.38 -0.86
N PHE A 204 26.79 -3.70 0.07
CA PHE A 204 26.42 -2.35 0.48
C PHE A 204 26.50 -1.36 -0.69
N GLU A 205 27.60 -1.34 -1.45
CA GLU A 205 27.75 -0.45 -2.62
C GLU A 205 26.68 -0.72 -3.67
N GLN A 206 26.45 -1.98 -4.00
CA GLN A 206 25.52 -2.41 -5.06
C GLN A 206 24.05 -2.17 -4.74
N THR A 207 23.69 -1.96 -3.47
CA THR A 207 22.31 -1.67 -3.04
C THR A 207 22.07 -0.19 -2.72
N ALA A 208 22.94 0.70 -3.17
CA ALA A 208 22.85 2.13 -2.91
C ALA A 208 21.51 2.73 -3.38
N CYS A 209 20.97 2.26 -4.51
CA CYS A 209 19.70 2.78 -5.04
C CYS A 209 18.52 2.51 -4.10
N LEU A 210 18.45 1.32 -3.49
CA LEU A 210 17.41 0.99 -2.49
C LEU A 210 17.52 1.90 -1.26
N ARG A 211 18.75 2.11 -0.76
CA ARG A 211 18.98 3.01 0.38
C ARG A 211 18.61 4.47 0.06
N LEU A 212 18.93 4.93 -1.14
CA LEU A 212 18.55 6.28 -1.59
C LEU A 212 17.03 6.43 -1.69
N LEU A 213 16.32 5.42 -2.18
CA LEU A 213 14.86 5.42 -2.22
C LEU A 213 14.25 5.50 -0.81
N LEU A 214 14.70 4.65 0.11
CA LEU A 214 14.26 4.69 1.50
C LEU A 214 14.63 6.00 2.19
N GLY A 215 15.83 6.52 1.93
CA GLY A 215 16.26 7.83 2.43
C GLY A 215 15.34 8.97 1.96
N LYS A 216 14.94 8.98 0.69
CA LYS A 216 13.95 9.94 0.17
C LYS A 216 12.61 9.80 0.88
N LEU A 217 12.13 8.55 1.06
CA LEU A 217 10.84 8.28 1.69
C LEU A 217 10.76 8.82 3.12
N ILE A 218 11.80 8.60 3.93
CA ILE A 218 11.83 9.07 5.32
C ILE A 218 12.22 10.55 5.47
N SER A 219 12.77 11.16 4.41
CA SER A 219 13.09 12.60 4.38
C SER A 219 11.89 13.44 3.95
N GLU A 220 10.88 12.84 3.33
CA GLU A 220 9.64 13.52 2.96
C GLU A 220 8.75 13.64 4.21
N PRO A 221 8.45 14.88 4.70
CA PRO A 221 7.83 15.06 6.01
C PRO A 221 6.45 14.41 6.16
N HIS A 222 5.60 14.49 5.11
CA HIS A 222 4.25 13.93 5.13
C HIS A 222 4.29 12.40 5.19
N LEU A 223 5.11 11.76 4.35
CA LEU A 223 5.24 10.30 4.33
C LEU A 223 5.96 9.78 5.57
N ARG A 224 6.97 10.50 6.05
CA ARG A 224 7.65 10.14 7.29
C ARG A 224 6.68 10.03 8.46
N THR A 225 5.78 10.99 8.59
CA THR A 225 4.77 11.00 9.66
C THR A 225 3.75 9.89 9.48
N VAL A 226 3.14 9.81 8.30
CA VAL A 226 2.02 8.89 8.06
C VAL A 226 2.45 7.42 8.09
N LEU A 227 3.63 7.10 7.50
CA LEU A 227 4.09 5.72 7.35
C LEU A 227 4.87 5.16 8.54
N ASN A 228 5.21 5.99 9.52
CA ASN A 228 6.05 5.59 10.65
C ASN A 228 5.43 6.08 11.97
N PRO A 229 4.30 5.50 12.41
CA PRO A 229 3.76 5.79 13.73
C PRO A 229 4.81 5.51 14.81
N ASP A 230 4.93 6.40 15.77
CA ASP A 230 5.89 6.30 16.87
C ASP A 230 5.27 5.47 18.00
N PHE A 231 5.61 4.19 18.03
CA PHE A 231 5.09 3.23 19.02
C PHE A 231 5.37 3.67 20.46
N ASP A 232 6.54 4.25 20.73
CA ASP A 232 6.93 4.67 22.08
C ASP A 232 6.15 5.92 22.55
N LYS A 233 5.50 6.65 21.61
CA LYS A 233 4.51 7.70 21.90
C LYS A 233 3.07 7.21 21.92
N GLY A 234 2.85 5.90 21.82
CA GLY A 234 1.52 5.30 21.79
C GLY A 234 0.80 5.45 20.43
N GLN A 235 1.52 5.82 19.38
CA GLN A 235 0.96 5.86 18.03
C GLN A 235 0.95 4.46 17.44
N VAL A 236 -0.14 4.10 16.76
CA VAL A 236 -0.30 2.82 16.08
C VAL A 236 -0.84 3.04 14.67
N SER A 237 -0.68 2.05 13.79
CA SER A 237 -1.34 2.11 12.49
C SER A 237 -2.86 2.08 12.67
N GLU A 238 -3.53 3.11 12.17
CA GLU A 238 -4.98 3.26 12.24
C GLU A 238 -5.66 2.69 11.00
N VAL A 239 -4.91 2.61 9.89
CA VAL A 239 -5.38 2.06 8.62
C VAL A 239 -5.06 0.58 8.56
N ASP A 240 -6.09 -0.23 8.70
CA ASP A 240 -6.11 -1.68 8.53
C ASP A 240 -7.14 -2.01 7.43
N PHE A 241 -6.67 -2.34 6.24
CA PHE A 241 -7.55 -2.60 5.10
C PHE A 241 -8.42 -3.84 5.28
N ASP A 242 -7.98 -4.88 6.01
CA ASP A 242 -8.80 -6.05 6.31
C ASP A 242 -10.03 -5.65 7.14
N ARG A 243 -9.79 -4.87 8.19
CA ARG A 243 -10.87 -4.34 9.03
C ARG A 243 -11.78 -3.37 8.28
N LEU A 244 -11.21 -2.40 7.56
CA LEU A 244 -11.98 -1.40 6.82
C LEU A 244 -12.88 -2.03 5.77
N VAL A 245 -12.39 -3.05 5.09
CA VAL A 245 -13.15 -3.82 4.11
C VAL A 245 -14.23 -4.65 4.81
N SER A 246 -13.91 -5.35 5.90
CA SER A 246 -14.87 -6.13 6.69
C SER A 246 -16.01 -5.26 7.22
N ASP A 247 -15.70 -4.09 7.75
CA ASP A 247 -16.65 -3.13 8.32
C ASP A 247 -17.45 -2.35 7.25
N ASN A 248 -17.19 -2.63 5.97
CA ASN A 248 -17.84 -1.95 4.85
C ASN A 248 -17.65 -0.42 4.87
N CYS A 249 -16.48 0.01 5.34
CA CYS A 249 -16.06 1.39 5.40
C CYS A 249 -15.88 1.98 3.99
N ILE A 250 -16.11 3.28 3.84
CA ILE A 250 -15.71 4.02 2.63
C ILE A 250 -14.22 4.33 2.76
N ILE A 251 -13.44 3.88 1.80
CA ILE A 251 -11.97 3.99 1.80
C ILE A 251 -11.58 5.04 0.75
N CYS A 252 -10.93 6.10 1.18
CA CYS A 252 -10.47 7.19 0.33
C CYS A 252 -8.96 7.34 0.48
N VAL A 253 -8.20 7.13 -0.60
CA VAL A 253 -6.74 7.20 -0.60
C VAL A 253 -6.28 8.16 -1.69
N SER A 254 -5.67 9.27 -1.30
CA SER A 254 -5.03 10.20 -2.23
C SER A 254 -3.51 9.98 -2.26
N ALA A 255 -2.98 9.73 -3.46
CA ALA A 255 -1.53 9.64 -3.66
C ALA A 255 -0.82 11.00 -3.60
N ALA A 256 -1.55 12.09 -3.46
CA ALA A 256 -1.05 13.45 -3.23
C ALA A 256 0.07 13.88 -4.19
N LYS A 257 -0.03 13.53 -5.47
CA LYS A 257 1.00 13.74 -6.50
C LYS A 257 1.52 15.19 -6.58
N PRO A 258 0.67 16.24 -6.46
CA PRO A 258 1.16 17.61 -6.47
C PRO A 258 2.15 17.96 -5.34
N THR A 259 2.09 17.23 -4.22
CA THR A 259 2.96 17.44 -3.05
C THR A 259 4.11 16.45 -3.03
N LEU A 260 3.83 15.16 -3.24
CA LEU A 260 4.81 14.08 -3.08
C LEU A 260 5.66 13.84 -4.34
N GLY A 261 5.28 14.43 -5.48
CA GLY A 261 6.01 14.25 -6.73
C GLY A 261 6.20 12.78 -7.10
N SER A 262 7.45 12.36 -7.28
CA SER A 262 7.76 10.96 -7.62
C SER A 262 7.38 9.95 -6.54
N LEU A 263 7.34 10.33 -5.27
CA LEU A 263 6.98 9.44 -4.17
C LEU A 263 5.46 9.15 -4.09
N SER A 264 4.64 9.90 -4.84
CA SER A 264 3.20 9.67 -4.88
C SER A 264 2.85 8.26 -5.37
N ARG A 265 3.57 7.78 -6.41
CA ARG A 265 3.38 6.42 -6.93
C ARG A 265 3.77 5.36 -5.89
N PHE A 266 4.85 5.58 -5.12
CA PHE A 266 5.24 4.69 -4.03
C PHE A 266 4.09 4.52 -3.02
N PHE A 267 3.59 5.63 -2.52
CA PHE A 267 2.53 5.64 -1.52
C PHE A 267 1.20 5.09 -2.05
N GLY A 268 0.76 5.58 -3.20
CA GLY A 268 -0.52 5.19 -3.80
C GLY A 268 -0.57 3.73 -4.22
N LEU A 269 0.47 3.23 -4.89
CA LEU A 269 0.56 1.83 -5.30
C LEU A 269 0.64 0.91 -4.09
N LEU A 270 1.45 1.27 -3.07
CA LEU A 270 1.54 0.48 -1.84
C LEU A 270 0.19 0.37 -1.11
N ALA A 271 -0.54 1.48 -1.01
CA ALA A 271 -1.87 1.47 -0.42
C ALA A 271 -2.87 0.63 -1.24
N LEU A 272 -2.79 0.68 -2.57
CA LEU A 272 -3.66 -0.12 -3.45
C LEU A 272 -3.33 -1.62 -3.36
N LEU A 273 -2.05 -1.99 -3.28
CA LEU A 273 -1.62 -3.38 -3.05
C LEU A 273 -2.12 -3.90 -1.69
N LYS A 274 -2.04 -3.09 -0.64
CA LYS A 274 -2.60 -3.44 0.67
C LYS A 274 -4.12 -3.58 0.63
N TYR A 275 -4.85 -2.73 -0.08
CA TYR A 275 -6.29 -2.87 -0.31
C TYR A 275 -6.64 -4.14 -1.10
N ARG A 276 -5.81 -4.53 -2.08
CA ARG A 276 -5.98 -5.75 -2.89
C ARG A 276 -6.02 -7.02 -2.03
N ARG A 277 -5.21 -7.10 -0.96
CA ARG A 277 -5.05 -8.30 -0.13
C ARG A 277 -6.38 -8.82 0.43
N PRO A 278 -7.17 -8.04 1.19
CA PRO A 278 -8.48 -8.49 1.66
C PRO A 278 -9.43 -8.85 0.52
N MET A 279 -9.34 -8.18 -0.64
CA MET A 279 -10.18 -8.51 -1.79
C MET A 279 -9.92 -9.91 -2.33
N LEU A 280 -8.66 -10.35 -2.35
CA LEU A 280 -8.28 -11.69 -2.82
C LEU A 280 -8.55 -12.79 -1.78
N ARG A 281 -8.40 -12.47 -0.48
CA ARG A 281 -8.65 -13.43 0.62
C ARG A 281 -10.13 -13.69 0.87
N MET A 282 -10.98 -12.73 0.57
CA MET A 282 -12.41 -12.89 0.78
C MET A 282 -12.97 -13.88 -0.25
N GLY A 283 -13.64 -14.92 0.26
CA GLY A 283 -14.53 -15.75 -0.56
C GLY A 283 -15.72 -14.96 -1.09
N GLU A 284 -16.89 -15.57 -1.27
CA GLU A 284 -18.08 -14.82 -1.67
C GLU A 284 -18.45 -13.75 -0.62
N PRO A 285 -18.28 -12.44 -0.91
CA PRO A 285 -18.59 -11.41 0.04
C PRO A 285 -20.12 -11.28 0.22
N ARG A 286 -20.55 -10.99 1.44
CA ARG A 286 -21.97 -10.76 1.74
C ARG A 286 -22.51 -9.50 1.03
N ARG A 287 -21.64 -8.55 0.71
CA ARG A 287 -21.98 -7.27 0.07
C ARG A 287 -21.06 -7.01 -1.10
N ALA A 288 -21.61 -6.41 -2.15
CA ALA A 288 -20.82 -5.94 -3.29
C ALA A 288 -19.93 -4.77 -2.88
N ARG A 289 -18.84 -4.61 -3.62
CA ARG A 289 -17.89 -3.51 -3.45
C ARG A 289 -17.59 -2.83 -4.76
N VAL A 290 -17.24 -1.57 -4.68
CA VAL A 290 -16.85 -0.78 -5.84
C VAL A 290 -15.47 -0.15 -5.57
N LEU A 291 -14.60 -0.28 -6.55
CA LEU A 291 -13.29 0.36 -6.58
C LEU A 291 -13.27 1.41 -7.70
N TYR A 292 -12.94 2.62 -7.34
CA TYR A 292 -12.66 3.70 -8.27
C TYR A 292 -11.17 4.05 -8.20
N VAL A 293 -10.50 4.08 -9.35
CA VAL A 293 -9.11 4.53 -9.44
C VAL A 293 -9.03 5.59 -10.53
N ASP A 294 -8.81 6.83 -10.11
CA ASP A 294 -8.60 7.92 -11.04
C ASP A 294 -7.12 7.99 -11.45
N GLU A 295 -6.88 8.25 -12.75
CA GLU A 295 -5.54 8.22 -13.32
C GLU A 295 -4.79 6.91 -13.04
N PHE A 296 -5.43 5.78 -13.36
CA PHE A 296 -4.93 4.43 -13.05
C PHE A 296 -3.50 4.17 -13.53
N GLN A 297 -3.02 4.84 -14.58
CA GLN A 297 -1.63 4.74 -15.04
C GLN A 297 -0.61 5.09 -13.93
N GLU A 298 -1.00 5.87 -12.94
CA GLU A 298 -0.14 6.21 -11.79
C GLU A 298 -0.07 5.10 -10.74
N PHE A 299 -0.97 4.13 -10.80
CA PHE A 299 -1.09 3.01 -9.86
C PHE A 299 -0.78 1.65 -10.52
N ALA A 300 -0.71 1.60 -11.85
CA ALA A 300 -0.61 0.36 -12.59
C ALA A 300 0.64 -0.45 -12.22
N ALA A 301 0.45 -1.73 -11.91
CA ALA A 301 1.49 -2.71 -11.70
C ALA A 301 0.97 -4.09 -12.13
N PRO A 302 1.83 -5.02 -12.59
CA PRO A 302 1.42 -6.36 -13.03
C PRO A 302 0.63 -7.13 -11.95
N GLU A 303 0.97 -6.95 -10.69
CA GLU A 303 0.36 -7.62 -9.55
C GLU A 303 -1.11 -7.23 -9.33
N LEU A 304 -1.55 -6.11 -9.91
CA LEU A 304 -2.96 -5.68 -9.82
C LEU A 304 -3.86 -6.44 -10.79
N VAL A 305 -3.32 -7.18 -11.74
CA VAL A 305 -4.10 -7.98 -12.71
C VAL A 305 -5.05 -8.94 -11.97
N ASP A 306 -4.59 -9.56 -10.89
CA ASP A 306 -5.42 -10.47 -10.10
C ASP A 306 -6.65 -9.78 -9.50
N LEU A 307 -6.54 -8.52 -9.09
CA LEU A 307 -7.67 -7.75 -8.55
C LEU A 307 -8.81 -7.66 -9.57
N PHE A 308 -8.49 -7.47 -10.84
CA PHE A 308 -9.46 -7.37 -11.91
C PHE A 308 -9.91 -8.76 -12.40
N THR A 309 -9.01 -9.72 -12.48
CA THR A 309 -9.32 -11.09 -12.90
C THR A 309 -10.29 -11.79 -11.95
N TYR A 310 -10.13 -11.57 -10.65
CA TYR A 310 -10.99 -12.15 -9.62
C TYR A 310 -12.14 -11.23 -9.19
N ALA A 311 -12.31 -10.07 -9.82
CA ALA A 311 -13.34 -9.09 -9.50
C ALA A 311 -14.75 -9.68 -9.46
N TYR A 312 -15.11 -10.53 -10.44
CA TYR A 312 -16.41 -11.19 -10.47
C TYR A 312 -16.66 -12.07 -9.22
N ARG A 313 -15.69 -12.90 -8.83
CA ARG A 313 -15.80 -13.78 -7.65
C ARG A 313 -15.90 -12.98 -6.35
N SER A 314 -15.18 -11.88 -6.28
CA SER A 314 -15.16 -10.97 -5.13
C SER A 314 -16.34 -9.99 -5.12
N LYS A 315 -17.26 -10.07 -6.08
CA LYS A 315 -18.35 -9.09 -6.29
C LYS A 315 -17.83 -7.65 -6.26
N LEU A 316 -16.65 -7.44 -6.85
CA LEU A 316 -15.97 -6.16 -6.97
C LEU A 316 -16.28 -5.55 -8.35
N ALA A 317 -16.88 -4.37 -8.35
CA ALA A 317 -17.01 -3.56 -9.55
C ALA A 317 -15.85 -2.56 -9.58
N ALA A 318 -14.94 -2.68 -10.54
CA ALA A 318 -13.83 -1.74 -10.70
C ALA A 318 -14.13 -0.72 -11.81
N THR A 319 -13.93 0.55 -11.52
CA THR A 319 -13.99 1.65 -12.49
C THR A 319 -12.66 2.40 -12.46
N ILE A 320 -11.94 2.35 -13.56
CA ILE A 320 -10.66 3.05 -13.69
C ILE A 320 -10.77 4.20 -14.68
N SER A 321 -10.05 5.29 -14.46
CA SER A 321 -9.93 6.36 -15.43
C SER A 321 -8.51 6.45 -15.99
N LEU A 322 -8.41 6.78 -17.27
CA LEU A 322 -7.15 6.95 -17.99
C LEU A 322 -7.21 8.23 -18.83
N GLN A 323 -6.04 8.86 -19.06
CA GLN A 323 -5.93 10.01 -19.96
C GLN A 323 -5.67 9.60 -21.41
N SER A 324 -4.95 8.48 -21.60
CA SER A 324 -4.66 7.85 -22.89
C SER A 324 -4.40 6.36 -22.68
N TRP A 325 -4.41 5.60 -23.77
CA TRP A 325 -3.94 4.20 -23.77
C TRP A 325 -2.41 4.14 -23.78
#